data_a0f578e1100f509de5a95c66e47b7ce5
#
_entry.id   a0f578e1100f509de5a95c66e47b7ce5
#
_cell.length_a   1.000
_cell.length_b   1.000
_cell.length_c   1.000
_cell.angle_alpha   90.00
_cell.angle_beta   90.00
_cell.angle_gamma   90.00
#
_symmetry.space_group_name_H-M   'P 1'
#
loop_
_entity.id
_entity.type
_entity.pdbx_description
1 polymer ?
#
loop_
_entity_poly.entity_id
_entity_poly.type
_entity_poly.pdbx_seq_one_letter_code
_entity_poly.pdbx_strand_id
1 'polypeptide(L)'
;MQRFMITDNSDIVRKVGKRILSELDFLVSEASNAGEALQRCQAELPEYLVVDSGMEGALDLIAAIRAMDGGKEVKIYYCVVEADLKKLMAGKRAGATDFLLKPFDRKILTAVFGNRAIAA
;
A
#
# COMPACT_ATOMS: atom_id res chain seq x y z
N MET A 1 10.45 -12.71 -6.74
CA MET A 1 10.03 -11.84 -5.61
C MET A 1 8.85 -10.99 -6.02
N GLN A 2 7.90 -10.86 -5.12
CA GLN A 2 6.77 -9.97 -5.35
C GLN A 2 7.16 -8.52 -5.07
N ARG A 3 6.62 -7.60 -5.84
CA ARG A 3 6.87 -6.17 -5.71
C ARG A 3 5.89 -5.55 -4.74
N PHE A 4 6.40 -4.69 -3.89
CA PHE A 4 5.61 -4.01 -2.87
C PHE A 4 5.97 -2.53 -2.91
N MET A 5 4.98 -1.66 -3.06
CA MET A 5 5.22 -0.21 -3.02
C MET A 5 4.60 0.39 -1.77
N ILE A 6 5.38 1.21 -1.06
CA ILE A 6 4.90 1.96 0.09
C ILE A 6 4.75 3.42 -0.31
N THR A 7 3.52 3.94 -0.23
CA THR A 7 3.23 5.33 -0.56
C THR A 7 2.82 6.08 0.70
N ASP A 8 3.70 6.97 1.16
CA ASP A 8 3.52 7.73 2.39
C ASP A 8 4.45 8.94 2.32
N ASN A 9 4.01 10.08 2.83
CA ASN A 9 4.86 11.27 2.83
C ASN A 9 5.89 11.26 3.96
N SER A 10 5.83 10.32 4.89
CA SER A 10 6.80 10.19 5.97
C SER A 10 7.99 9.34 5.56
N ASP A 11 9.18 9.93 5.56
CA ASP A 11 10.41 9.19 5.26
C ASP A 11 10.62 8.06 6.25
N ILE A 12 10.35 8.31 7.52
CA ILE A 12 10.55 7.30 8.58
C ILE A 12 9.64 6.10 8.36
N VAL A 13 8.37 6.34 8.09
CA VAL A 13 7.40 5.26 7.84
C VAL A 13 7.84 4.42 6.64
N ARG A 14 8.25 5.08 5.54
CA ARG A 14 8.68 4.35 4.35
C ARG A 14 9.93 3.52 4.61
N LYS A 15 10.93 4.09 5.31
CA LYS A 15 12.20 3.40 5.56
C LYS A 15 12.02 2.21 6.48
N VAL A 16 11.25 2.37 7.55
CA VAL A 16 10.97 1.26 8.47
C VAL A 16 10.18 0.16 7.76
N GLY A 17 9.14 0.54 7.02
CA GLY A 17 8.35 -0.42 6.27
C GLY A 17 9.16 -1.17 5.23
N LYS A 18 10.00 -0.45 4.49
CA LYS A 18 10.88 -1.06 3.48
C LYS A 18 11.82 -2.09 4.10
N ARG A 19 12.42 -1.75 5.25
CA ARG A 19 13.32 -2.67 5.93
C ARG A 19 12.60 -3.96 6.31
N ILE A 20 11.44 -3.85 6.95
CA ILE A 20 10.69 -5.02 7.41
C ILE A 20 10.21 -5.87 6.23
N LEU A 21 9.63 -5.23 5.22
CA LEU A 21 9.08 -5.95 4.08
C LEU A 21 10.19 -6.58 3.23
N SER A 22 11.36 -5.96 3.16
CA SER A 22 12.51 -6.57 2.49
C SER A 22 12.95 -7.85 3.21
N GLU A 23 12.87 -7.86 4.54
CA GLU A 23 13.18 -9.06 5.31
C GLU A 23 12.12 -10.16 5.10
N LEU A 24 10.91 -9.79 4.67
CA LEU A 24 9.85 -10.73 4.31
C LEU A 24 9.91 -11.14 2.83
N ASP A 25 11.03 -10.88 2.17
CA ASP A 25 11.31 -11.26 0.79
C ASP A 25 10.48 -10.53 -0.26
N PHE A 26 10.10 -9.29 0.02
CA PHE A 26 9.53 -8.41 -1.00
C PHE A 26 10.60 -7.55 -1.65
N LEU A 27 10.38 -7.24 -2.91
CA LEU A 27 11.14 -6.21 -3.60
C LEU A 27 10.39 -4.89 -3.40
N VAL A 28 10.91 -4.04 -2.52
CA VAL A 28 10.17 -2.86 -2.04
C VAL A 28 10.60 -1.59 -2.76
N SER A 29 9.62 -0.81 -3.20
CA SER A 29 9.82 0.53 -3.71
C SER A 29 9.04 1.53 -2.85
N GLU A 30 9.42 2.81 -2.95
CA GLU A 30 8.83 3.88 -2.16
C GLU A 30 8.33 4.99 -3.06
N ALA A 31 7.25 5.64 -2.64
CA ALA A 31 6.77 6.87 -3.24
C ALA A 31 6.38 7.84 -2.13
N SER A 32 6.77 9.09 -2.25
CA SER A 32 6.54 10.09 -1.21
C SER A 32 5.23 10.85 -1.37
N ASN A 33 4.58 10.69 -2.52
CA ASN A 33 3.30 11.35 -2.79
C ASN A 33 2.52 10.56 -3.85
N ALA A 34 1.25 10.92 -4.04
CA ALA A 34 0.37 10.21 -4.96
C ALA A 34 0.81 10.33 -6.42
N GLY A 35 1.34 11.49 -6.81
CA GLY A 35 1.82 11.70 -8.18
C GLY A 35 3.00 10.79 -8.52
N GLU A 36 3.96 10.69 -7.61
CA GLU A 36 5.09 9.80 -7.77
C GLU A 36 4.66 8.34 -7.84
N ALA A 37 3.74 7.94 -6.95
CA ALA A 37 3.21 6.58 -6.94
C ALA A 37 2.52 6.25 -8.26
N LEU A 38 1.69 7.15 -8.76
CA LEU A 38 0.98 6.94 -10.02
C LEU A 38 1.96 6.78 -11.18
N GLN A 39 2.97 7.65 -11.24
CA GLN A 39 3.97 7.59 -12.29
C GLN A 39 4.74 6.27 -12.27
N ARG A 40 5.13 5.81 -11.09
CA ARG A 40 5.82 4.52 -10.95
C ARG A 40 4.91 3.35 -11.32
N CYS A 41 3.64 3.40 -10.94
CA CYS A 41 2.68 2.35 -11.29
C CYS A 41 2.39 2.32 -12.79
N GLN A 42 2.42 3.46 -13.46
CA GLN A 42 2.27 3.51 -14.92
C GLN A 42 3.43 2.82 -15.64
N ALA A 43 4.62 2.90 -15.05
CA ALA A 43 5.79 2.21 -15.58
C ALA A 43 5.73 0.70 -15.27
N GLU A 44 5.36 0.36 -14.05
CA GLU A 44 5.29 -1.04 -13.61
C GLU A 44 4.40 -1.17 -12.38
N LEU A 45 3.33 -1.96 -12.48
CA LEU A 45 2.43 -2.18 -11.35
C LEU A 45 3.05 -3.12 -10.33
N PRO A 46 2.98 -2.79 -9.02
CA PRO A 46 3.38 -3.72 -7.98
C PRO A 46 2.27 -4.75 -7.74
N GLU A 47 2.59 -5.84 -7.08
CA GLU A 47 1.57 -6.79 -6.61
C GLU A 47 0.87 -6.27 -5.36
N TYR A 48 1.59 -5.50 -4.54
CA TYR A 48 1.07 -4.92 -3.29
C TYR A 48 1.35 -3.43 -3.25
N LEU A 49 0.38 -2.67 -2.76
CA LEU A 49 0.51 -1.22 -2.62
C LEU A 49 -0.09 -0.78 -1.29
N VAL A 50 0.68 -0.03 -0.52
CA VAL A 50 0.20 0.62 0.70
C VAL A 50 0.03 2.11 0.40
N VAL A 51 -1.14 2.65 0.71
CA VAL A 51 -1.46 4.07 0.49
C VAL A 51 -1.89 4.71 1.80
N ASP A 52 -1.15 5.72 2.25
CA ASP A 52 -1.49 6.45 3.47
C ASP A 52 -2.73 7.32 3.25
N SER A 53 -3.72 7.16 4.12
CA SER A 53 -5.01 7.86 3.99
C SER A 53 -4.90 9.37 4.23
N GLY A 54 -3.86 9.82 4.93
CA GLY A 54 -3.64 11.25 5.19
C GLY A 54 -2.94 11.96 4.05
N MET A 55 -2.53 11.24 3.04
CA MET A 55 -1.81 11.81 1.90
C MET A 55 -2.77 12.44 0.91
N GLU A 56 -2.43 13.63 0.42
CA GLU A 56 -3.24 14.30 -0.59
C GLU A 56 -3.34 13.44 -1.85
N GLY A 57 -4.55 13.26 -2.36
CA GLY A 57 -4.77 12.48 -3.57
C GLY A 57 -4.79 10.97 -3.37
N ALA A 58 -4.83 10.50 -2.13
CA ALA A 58 -4.78 9.05 -1.82
C ALA A 58 -5.93 8.28 -2.50
N LEU A 59 -7.15 8.76 -2.38
CA LEU A 59 -8.31 8.07 -2.97
C LEU A 59 -8.28 8.11 -4.50
N ASP A 60 -7.87 9.24 -5.07
CA ASP A 60 -7.75 9.37 -6.52
C ASP A 60 -6.67 8.45 -7.07
N LEU A 61 -5.59 8.26 -6.32
CA LEU A 61 -4.53 7.32 -6.70
C LEU A 61 -5.07 5.90 -6.78
N ILE A 62 -5.82 5.47 -5.77
CA ILE A 62 -6.41 4.12 -5.75
C ILE A 62 -7.33 3.94 -6.95
N ALA A 63 -8.21 4.90 -7.19
CA ALA A 63 -9.15 4.83 -8.32
C ALA A 63 -8.41 4.78 -9.66
N ALA A 64 -7.34 5.57 -9.80
CA ALA A 64 -6.55 5.61 -11.03
C ALA A 64 -5.86 4.27 -11.30
N ILE A 65 -5.32 3.65 -10.26
CA ILE A 65 -4.68 2.33 -10.40
C ILE A 65 -5.70 1.29 -10.79
N ARG A 66 -6.89 1.30 -10.20
CA ARG A 66 -7.95 0.35 -10.53
C ARG A 66 -8.41 0.46 -11.99
N ALA A 67 -8.27 1.64 -12.59
CA ALA A 67 -8.63 1.87 -13.99
C ALA A 67 -7.55 1.42 -14.98
N MET A 68 -6.36 1.11 -14.52
CA MET A 68 -5.27 0.64 -15.38
C MET A 68 -5.45 -0.82 -15.78
N ASP A 69 -4.89 -1.21 -16.92
CA ASP A 69 -4.76 -2.63 -17.29
C ASP A 69 -3.94 -3.33 -16.20
N GLY A 70 -4.50 -4.41 -15.65
CA GLY A 70 -3.85 -5.15 -14.57
C GLY A 70 -4.04 -4.52 -13.21
N GLY A 71 -4.61 -3.33 -13.14
CA GLY A 71 -4.78 -2.60 -11.88
C GLY A 71 -5.72 -3.28 -10.90
N LYS A 72 -6.65 -4.08 -11.38
CA LYS A 72 -7.60 -4.81 -10.52
C LYS A 72 -6.93 -5.93 -9.73
N GLU A 73 -5.77 -6.38 -10.18
CA GLU A 73 -5.02 -7.46 -9.54
C GLU A 73 -4.13 -6.97 -8.39
N VAL A 74 -3.90 -5.66 -8.31
CA VAL A 74 -3.04 -5.09 -7.26
C VAL A 74 -3.77 -5.19 -5.92
N LYS A 75 -3.08 -5.68 -4.90
CA LYS A 75 -3.60 -5.70 -3.54
C LYS A 75 -3.27 -4.37 -2.88
N ILE A 76 -4.30 -3.54 -2.70
CA ILE A 76 -4.14 -2.18 -2.18
C ILE A 76 -4.63 -2.11 -0.74
N TYR A 77 -3.72 -1.69 0.14
CA TYR A 77 -4.00 -1.52 1.57
C TYR A 77 -4.07 -0.03 1.89
N TYR A 78 -5.22 0.41 2.34
CA TYR A 78 -5.45 1.80 2.71
C TYR A 78 -5.10 1.98 4.18
N CYS A 79 -4.07 2.79 4.48
CA CYS A 79 -3.55 2.94 5.84
C CYS A 79 -4.25 4.07 6.56
N VAL A 80 -4.82 3.78 7.72
CA VAL A 80 -5.55 4.74 8.53
C VAL A 80 -4.97 4.79 9.94
N VAL A 81 -5.06 5.96 10.59
CA VAL A 81 -4.59 6.13 11.97
C VAL A 81 -5.65 5.59 12.94
N GLU A 82 -6.90 5.72 12.60
CA GLU A 82 -8.02 5.21 13.40
C GLU A 82 -9.06 4.56 12.50
N ALA A 83 -9.79 3.59 13.06
CA ALA A 83 -10.82 2.87 12.34
C ALA A 83 -12.10 3.71 12.21
N ASP A 84 -11.99 4.84 11.53
CA ASP A 84 -13.10 5.74 11.23
C ASP A 84 -13.91 5.15 10.09
N LEU A 85 -15.17 4.83 10.35
CA LEU A 85 -16.05 4.19 9.37
C LEU A 85 -16.13 4.98 8.06
N LYS A 86 -16.18 6.30 8.15
CA LYS A 86 -16.27 7.16 6.97
C LYS A 86 -15.04 7.01 6.08
N LYS A 87 -13.85 7.02 6.67
CA LYS A 87 -12.60 6.82 5.94
C LYS A 87 -12.50 5.42 5.35
N LEU A 88 -12.88 4.41 6.13
CA LEU A 88 -12.83 3.02 5.66
C LEU A 88 -13.76 2.83 4.46
N MET A 89 -14.96 3.38 4.52
CA MET A 89 -15.90 3.28 3.41
C MET A 89 -15.42 4.03 2.17
N ALA A 90 -14.80 5.19 2.35
CA ALA A 90 -14.24 5.96 1.23
C ALA A 90 -13.13 5.18 0.54
N GLY A 91 -12.24 4.56 1.32
CA GLY A 91 -11.16 3.72 0.79
C GLY A 91 -11.71 2.53 0.01
N LYS A 92 -12.71 1.87 0.56
CA LYS A 92 -13.31 0.72 -0.09
C LYS A 92 -14.00 1.11 -1.40
N ARG A 93 -14.74 2.23 -1.41
CA ARG A 93 -15.38 2.73 -2.63
C ARG A 93 -14.37 3.08 -3.71
N ALA A 94 -13.20 3.60 -3.31
CA ALA A 94 -12.14 3.91 -4.27
C ALA A 94 -11.50 2.65 -4.86
N GLY A 95 -11.62 1.51 -4.18
CA GLY A 95 -11.12 0.23 -4.66
C GLY A 95 -10.07 -0.43 -3.79
N ALA A 96 -9.90 0.00 -2.52
CA ALA A 96 -8.95 -0.66 -1.62
C ALA A 96 -9.35 -2.11 -1.37
N THR A 97 -8.34 -2.97 -1.32
CA THR A 97 -8.53 -4.39 -1.01
C THR A 97 -8.83 -4.57 0.48
N ASP A 98 -8.09 -3.87 1.32
CA ASP A 98 -8.21 -3.98 2.77
C ASP A 98 -7.58 -2.75 3.42
N PHE A 99 -7.56 -2.74 4.74
CA PHE A 99 -7.10 -1.62 5.54
C PHE A 99 -5.92 -2.05 6.42
N LEU A 100 -5.07 -1.08 6.74
CA LEU A 100 -3.94 -1.31 7.61
C LEU A 100 -3.91 -0.17 8.64
N LEU A 101 -3.92 -0.51 9.92
CA LEU A 101 -3.95 0.49 10.99
C LEU A 101 -2.53 0.94 11.33
N LYS A 102 -2.31 2.25 11.34
CA LYS A 102 -1.03 2.84 11.74
C LYS A 102 -1.05 3.15 13.23
N PRO A 103 0.07 3.11 13.91
CA PRO A 103 1.38 2.71 13.40
C PRO A 103 1.46 1.19 13.21
N PHE A 104 1.99 0.76 12.08
CA PHE A 104 2.24 -0.65 11.85
C PHE A 104 3.72 -0.96 12.11
N ASP A 105 3.96 -2.06 12.80
CA ASP A 105 5.30 -2.49 13.19
C ASP A 105 5.60 -3.85 12.56
N ARG A 106 6.75 -4.43 12.95
CA ARG A 106 7.17 -5.73 12.44
C ARG A 106 6.12 -6.81 12.69
N LYS A 107 5.49 -6.79 13.86
CA LYS A 107 4.49 -7.80 14.21
C LYS A 107 3.28 -7.73 13.28
N ILE A 108 2.77 -6.53 13.04
CA ILE A 108 1.61 -6.32 12.17
C ILE A 108 1.96 -6.67 10.72
N LEU A 109 3.08 -6.16 10.22
CA LEU A 109 3.48 -6.43 8.84
C LEU A 109 3.74 -7.91 8.60
N THR A 110 4.34 -8.59 9.56
CA THR A 110 4.57 -10.04 9.45
C THR A 110 3.24 -10.79 9.48
N ALA A 111 2.31 -10.40 10.34
CA ALA A 111 1.01 -11.06 10.42
C ALA A 111 0.20 -10.91 9.13
N VAL A 112 0.25 -9.73 8.51
CA VAL A 112 -0.53 -9.46 7.30
C VAL A 112 0.13 -10.03 6.05
N PHE A 113 1.44 -9.91 5.93
CA PHE A 113 2.16 -10.23 4.69
C PHE A 113 3.13 -11.40 4.78
N GLY A 114 3.44 -11.87 5.98
CA GLY A 114 4.46 -12.89 6.18
C GLY A 114 4.08 -14.29 5.73
N ASN A 115 2.79 -14.60 5.64
CA ASN A 115 2.30 -15.95 5.35
C ASN A 115 2.02 -16.23 3.88
N ARG A 116 2.28 -15.27 2.99
CA ARG A 116 1.96 -15.42 1.57
C ARG A 116 2.70 -16.58 0.91
N ALA A 117 3.92 -16.84 1.35
CA ALA A 117 4.74 -17.93 0.80
C ALA A 117 4.17 -19.30 1.17
N ILE A 118 3.51 -19.40 2.32
CA ILE A 118 2.89 -20.65 2.78
C ILE A 118 1.60 -20.91 2.00
N ALA A 119 0.89 -19.84 1.62
CA ALA A 119 -0.35 -19.94 0.88
C ALA A 119 -0.12 -20.36 -0.58
N ALA A 120 1.08 -20.20 -1.08
CA ALA A 120 1.44 -20.63 -2.41
C ALA A 120 1.69 -22.13 -2.44
#